data_bec9062c24357be1a47c51f4f539db02
#
_entry.id   bec9062c24357be1a47c51f4f539db02
#
_cell.length_a   1.000
_cell.length_b   1.000
_cell.length_c   1.000
_cell.angle_alpha   90.00
_cell.angle_beta   90.00
_cell.angle_gamma   90.00
#
_symmetry.space_group_name_H-M   'P 1'
#
loop_
_entity.id
_entity.type
_entity.pdbx_description
1 polymer ?
#
loop_
_entity_poly.entity_id
_entity_poly.type
_entity_poly.pdbx_seq_one_letter_code
_entity_poly.pdbx_strand_id
1 'polypeptide(L)'
;MNYRIIISTLLLVTGLFARTWVETTTAQPSEPIWTSNSISDRHIEINFDLGGYFVTELPNGKKQISFPGGVPNLEEGAPDLPKMAQSIIIPDLAHMELSILEADFIDFPLDNIISSKGNLTRNIDPASIPYTFGKAYETDKFYPPNIVFMRDPYIMRTVRGQAIVFQPIQYNPVQRTLRVYTHIKIDVQENGLSQINPLLRRPANSGSNEFENIYSEHFLNYSRTSRYETLSEQGPMLVICYGDFMETMQPFVDYKNYKGLPTEMVDVAEIGGSDEIEAFVETKYYEDGIAFILLVGDIDQIPSPRYSEGAGSNSPSDPSYGFMAGDDYYPEIMVGRFSAENTTHVVTMVNRTINYEMNPDPTADWYKKGSGFASDQGPGDDGEMDFEHLDNIRDDLLGYTYTVVDQVYDPSG
;
A
#
# COMPACT_ATOMS: atom_id res chain seq x y z
N MET A 1 -24.45 58.63 -24.71
CA MET A 1 -23.34 57.74 -25.05
C MET A 1 -23.53 56.46 -24.24
N ASN A 2 -24.19 55.44 -24.87
CA ASN A 2 -24.59 54.20 -24.17
C ASN A 2 -23.49 53.17 -24.37
N TYR A 3 -22.76 52.83 -23.31
CA TYR A 3 -21.84 51.69 -23.29
C TYR A 3 -22.63 50.40 -23.04
N ARG A 4 -22.70 49.54 -24.06
CA ARG A 4 -23.13 48.16 -23.92
C ARG A 4 -21.94 47.32 -23.37
N ILE A 5 -22.06 46.86 -22.15
CA ILE A 5 -21.16 45.85 -21.56
C ILE A 5 -21.56 44.49 -22.18
N ILE A 6 -20.66 43.93 -22.96
CA ILE A 6 -20.77 42.54 -23.44
C ILE A 6 -20.13 41.68 -22.37
N ILE A 7 -20.95 40.99 -21.59
CA ILE A 7 -20.49 39.93 -20.68
C ILE A 7 -20.30 38.69 -21.54
N SER A 8 -19.06 38.35 -21.82
CA SER A 8 -18.68 37.09 -22.47
C SER A 8 -18.67 36.00 -21.38
N THR A 9 -19.73 35.20 -21.36
CA THR A 9 -19.78 34.03 -20.46
C THR A 9 -18.89 32.96 -21.07
N LEU A 10 -17.70 32.78 -20.49
CA LEU A 10 -16.84 31.66 -20.78
C LEU A 10 -17.47 30.41 -20.15
N LEU A 11 -18.13 29.60 -20.96
CA LEU A 11 -18.54 28.25 -20.53
C LEU A 11 -17.25 27.40 -20.45
N LEU A 12 -16.74 27.18 -19.25
CA LEU A 12 -15.84 26.08 -18.99
C LEU A 12 -16.68 24.79 -19.15
N VAL A 13 -16.52 24.11 -20.27
CA VAL A 13 -16.97 22.74 -20.43
C VAL A 13 -15.93 21.86 -19.76
N THR A 14 -16.06 21.63 -18.46
CA THR A 14 -15.41 20.50 -17.81
C THR A 14 -16.02 19.25 -18.44
N GLY A 15 -15.24 18.53 -19.21
CA GLY A 15 -15.70 17.29 -19.83
C GLY A 15 -15.93 16.25 -18.71
N LEU A 16 -17.15 16.19 -18.21
CA LEU A 16 -17.64 15.05 -17.45
C LEU A 16 -17.63 13.84 -18.39
N PHE A 17 -16.64 12.97 -18.26
CA PHE A 17 -16.65 11.68 -18.93
C PHE A 17 -17.83 10.87 -18.41
N ALA A 18 -18.65 10.33 -19.32
CA ALA A 18 -19.79 9.52 -18.94
C ALA A 18 -19.27 8.17 -18.40
N ARG A 19 -19.21 8.02 -17.08
CA ARG A 19 -18.88 6.77 -16.39
C ARG A 19 -20.17 6.02 -16.11
N THR A 20 -20.35 4.83 -16.71
CA THR A 20 -21.57 4.03 -16.62
C THR A 20 -21.29 2.73 -15.88
N TRP A 21 -22.09 2.44 -14.85
CA TRP A 21 -22.08 1.14 -14.19
C TRP A 21 -22.79 0.11 -15.04
N VAL A 22 -22.13 -1.01 -15.28
CA VAL A 22 -22.72 -2.20 -15.92
C VAL A 22 -22.91 -3.26 -14.85
N GLU A 23 -24.16 -3.50 -14.50
CA GLU A 23 -24.56 -4.50 -13.53
C GLU A 23 -24.32 -5.91 -14.07
N THR A 24 -23.76 -6.79 -13.25
CA THR A 24 -23.71 -8.24 -13.50
C THR A 24 -24.56 -8.99 -12.48
N THR A 25 -24.37 -8.72 -11.20
CA THR A 25 -25.11 -9.31 -10.08
C THR A 25 -25.59 -8.27 -9.07
N THR A 26 -25.04 -7.05 -9.08
CA THR A 26 -25.35 -5.99 -8.12
C THR A 26 -25.70 -4.69 -8.82
N ALA A 27 -26.87 -4.13 -8.52
CA ALA A 27 -27.38 -2.90 -9.16
C ALA A 27 -26.61 -1.63 -8.80
N GLN A 28 -25.95 -1.61 -7.64
CA GLN A 28 -25.15 -0.48 -7.18
C GLN A 28 -23.67 -0.82 -7.21
N PRO A 29 -22.79 0.15 -7.53
CA PRO A 29 -21.37 -0.04 -7.45
C PRO A 29 -20.92 -0.48 -6.05
N SER A 30 -20.15 -1.56 -5.98
CA SER A 30 -19.57 -2.09 -4.75
C SER A 30 -18.23 -2.74 -5.06
N GLU A 31 -17.35 -2.76 -4.08
CA GLU A 31 -16.14 -3.56 -4.18
C GLU A 31 -16.47 -5.05 -4.30
N PRO A 32 -15.60 -5.85 -4.93
CA PRO A 32 -15.74 -7.30 -4.95
C PRO A 32 -15.78 -7.89 -3.54
N ILE A 33 -16.54 -8.96 -3.38
CA ILE A 33 -16.66 -9.67 -2.11
C ILE A 33 -15.68 -10.83 -2.08
N TRP A 34 -14.91 -10.91 -1.01
CA TRP A 34 -13.97 -11.99 -0.75
C TRP A 34 -14.48 -12.85 0.40
N THR A 35 -14.44 -14.16 0.24
CA THR A 35 -14.66 -15.10 1.35
C THR A 35 -13.62 -16.20 1.29
N SER A 36 -13.16 -16.64 2.47
CA SER A 36 -12.22 -17.72 2.60
C SER A 36 -12.74 -18.81 3.53
N ASN A 37 -12.39 -20.05 3.22
CA ASN A 37 -12.64 -21.21 4.03
C ASN A 37 -11.33 -21.97 4.23
N SER A 38 -10.69 -21.80 5.39
CA SER A 38 -9.48 -22.55 5.73
C SER A 38 -9.86 -23.98 6.13
N ILE A 39 -9.63 -24.92 5.24
CA ILE A 39 -9.84 -26.36 5.48
C ILE A 39 -8.77 -26.87 6.46
N SER A 40 -7.55 -26.36 6.31
CA SER A 40 -6.42 -26.53 7.24
C SER A 40 -5.46 -25.34 7.08
N ASP A 41 -4.40 -25.30 7.87
CA ASP A 41 -3.28 -24.35 7.69
C ASP A 41 -2.52 -24.51 6.35
N ARG A 42 -2.74 -25.63 5.65
CA ARG A 42 -2.11 -26.02 4.39
C ARG A 42 -3.06 -26.06 3.19
N HIS A 43 -4.34 -25.72 3.43
CA HIS A 43 -5.38 -25.84 2.42
C HIS A 43 -6.48 -24.80 2.65
N ILE A 44 -6.68 -23.91 1.69
CA ILE A 44 -7.67 -22.85 1.75
C ILE A 44 -8.46 -22.75 0.44
N GLU A 45 -9.77 -22.66 0.52
CA GLU A 45 -10.64 -22.26 -0.57
C GLU A 45 -10.96 -20.75 -0.47
N ILE A 46 -10.96 -20.07 -1.60
CA ILE A 46 -11.29 -18.64 -1.69
C ILE A 46 -12.34 -18.43 -2.77
N ASN A 47 -13.36 -17.65 -2.46
CA ASN A 47 -14.33 -17.16 -3.42
C ASN A 47 -14.12 -15.67 -3.64
N PHE A 48 -14.27 -15.26 -4.88
CA PHE A 48 -14.24 -13.88 -5.34
C PHE A 48 -15.50 -13.61 -6.15
N ASP A 49 -16.31 -12.62 -5.73
CA ASP A 49 -17.56 -12.25 -6.37
C ASP A 49 -17.51 -10.80 -6.86
N LEU A 50 -17.70 -10.57 -8.16
CA LEU A 50 -17.72 -9.26 -8.79
C LEU A 50 -19.14 -8.85 -9.16
N GLY A 51 -19.65 -7.78 -8.53
CA GLY A 51 -21.02 -7.30 -8.72
C GLY A 51 -21.28 -6.56 -10.04
N GLY A 52 -20.26 -6.03 -10.67
CA GLY A 52 -20.34 -5.27 -11.91
C GLY A 52 -19.05 -4.49 -12.20
N TYR A 53 -19.09 -3.65 -13.21
CA TYR A 53 -17.92 -2.86 -13.64
C TYR A 53 -18.33 -1.51 -14.22
N PHE A 54 -17.41 -0.59 -14.32
CA PHE A 54 -17.60 0.69 -14.98
C PHE A 54 -17.05 0.67 -16.40
N VAL A 55 -17.78 1.33 -17.29
CA VAL A 55 -17.31 1.74 -18.62
C VAL A 55 -17.20 3.25 -18.62
N THR A 56 -16.02 3.79 -18.86
CA THR A 56 -15.78 5.22 -19.04
C THR A 56 -15.50 5.49 -20.51
N GLU A 57 -16.30 6.36 -21.13
CA GLU A 57 -16.07 6.78 -22.52
C GLU A 57 -15.10 7.96 -22.55
N LEU A 58 -14.01 7.80 -23.28
CA LEU A 58 -12.97 8.84 -23.48
C LEU A 58 -13.26 9.69 -24.72
N PRO A 59 -12.72 10.95 -24.81
CA PRO A 59 -13.01 11.87 -25.93
C PRO A 59 -12.66 11.32 -27.31
N ASN A 60 -11.72 10.38 -27.38
CA ASN A 60 -11.29 9.75 -28.62
C ASN A 60 -12.17 8.56 -29.06
N GLY A 61 -13.31 8.33 -28.39
CA GLY A 61 -14.21 7.21 -28.64
C GLY A 61 -13.65 5.85 -28.14
N LYS A 62 -12.57 5.87 -27.36
CA LYS A 62 -12.04 4.69 -26.65
C LYS A 62 -12.81 4.50 -25.33
N LYS A 63 -12.72 3.30 -24.78
CA LYS A 63 -13.38 2.92 -23.53
C LYS A 63 -12.34 2.41 -22.53
N GLN A 64 -12.47 2.86 -21.30
CA GLN A 64 -11.70 2.36 -20.16
C GLN A 64 -12.61 1.52 -19.28
N ILE A 65 -12.07 0.43 -18.74
CA ILE A 65 -12.79 -0.51 -17.87
C ILE A 65 -12.20 -0.45 -16.49
N SER A 66 -13.07 -0.33 -15.47
CA SER A 66 -12.66 -0.34 -14.07
C SER A 66 -13.73 -0.98 -13.19
N PHE A 67 -13.40 -1.32 -11.96
CA PHE A 67 -14.35 -1.68 -10.90
C PHE A 67 -13.86 -1.12 -9.55
N PRO A 68 -14.75 -0.93 -8.55
CA PRO A 68 -14.34 -0.40 -7.26
C PRO A 68 -13.23 -1.25 -6.61
N GLY A 69 -12.17 -0.60 -6.11
CA GLY A 69 -11.00 -1.26 -5.53
C GLY A 69 -10.04 -1.93 -6.54
N GLY A 70 -10.40 -1.96 -7.83
CA GLY A 70 -9.54 -2.50 -8.88
C GLY A 70 -8.46 -1.50 -9.32
N VAL A 71 -7.25 -2.00 -9.56
CA VAL A 71 -6.11 -1.23 -10.08
C VAL A 71 -5.74 -1.69 -11.48
N PRO A 72 -5.23 -0.80 -12.37
CA PRO A 72 -4.87 -1.16 -13.74
C PRO A 72 -3.73 -2.18 -13.79
N ASN A 73 -3.66 -2.94 -14.88
CA ASN A 73 -2.64 -3.98 -15.07
C ASN A 73 -1.26 -3.41 -15.43
N LEU A 74 -1.23 -2.21 -16.04
CA LEU A 74 -0.03 -1.45 -16.42
C LEU A 74 0.93 -2.18 -17.37
N GLU A 75 0.44 -3.12 -18.19
CA GLU A 75 1.24 -3.74 -19.26
C GLU A 75 1.14 -2.89 -20.53
N GLU A 76 2.23 -2.23 -20.90
CA GLU A 76 2.26 -1.32 -22.05
C GLU A 76 1.80 -2.01 -23.35
N GLY A 77 0.87 -1.38 -24.04
CA GLY A 77 0.34 -1.86 -25.31
C GLY A 77 -0.69 -2.98 -25.20
N ALA A 78 -0.93 -3.53 -24.03
CA ALA A 78 -2.01 -4.49 -23.78
C ALA A 78 -3.33 -3.77 -23.44
N PRO A 79 -4.51 -4.42 -23.54
CA PRO A 79 -5.76 -3.85 -23.07
C PRO A 79 -5.67 -3.38 -21.61
N ASP A 80 -6.08 -2.12 -21.35
CA ASP A 80 -6.09 -1.54 -20.02
C ASP A 80 -7.25 -2.11 -19.22
N LEU A 81 -6.97 -3.16 -18.46
CA LEU A 81 -7.95 -3.91 -17.68
C LEU A 81 -7.56 -3.94 -16.20
N PRO A 82 -8.55 -3.88 -15.31
CA PRO A 82 -8.30 -3.85 -13.87
C PRO A 82 -7.99 -5.25 -13.31
N LYS A 83 -7.19 -5.26 -12.23
CA LYS A 83 -6.91 -6.41 -11.36
C LYS A 83 -7.11 -6.03 -9.91
N MET A 84 -7.22 -7.02 -9.05
CA MET A 84 -7.25 -6.88 -7.60
C MET A 84 -6.42 -7.98 -6.95
N ALA A 85 -5.80 -7.69 -5.81
CA ALA A 85 -5.00 -8.66 -5.08
C ALA A 85 -5.43 -8.74 -3.63
N GLN A 86 -5.32 -9.94 -3.04
CA GLN A 86 -5.52 -10.21 -1.64
C GLN A 86 -4.45 -11.18 -1.15
N SER A 87 -3.97 -10.98 0.07
CA SER A 87 -2.95 -11.83 0.67
C SER A 87 -3.55 -12.89 1.59
N ILE A 88 -2.87 -14.03 1.66
CA ILE A 88 -3.14 -15.12 2.61
C ILE A 88 -1.88 -15.48 3.37
N ILE A 89 -2.04 -15.96 4.60
CA ILE A 89 -0.97 -16.60 5.37
C ILE A 89 -0.83 -18.04 4.86
N ILE A 90 0.41 -18.45 4.64
CA ILE A 90 0.78 -19.79 4.20
C ILE A 90 1.79 -20.42 5.17
N PRO A 91 1.98 -21.76 5.17
CA PRO A 91 2.98 -22.40 6.02
C PRO A 91 4.39 -21.93 5.70
N ASP A 92 5.26 -21.89 6.70
CA ASP A 92 6.61 -21.31 6.68
C ASP A 92 7.49 -21.79 5.53
N LEU A 93 7.40 -23.06 5.19
CA LEU A 93 8.27 -23.72 4.20
C LEU A 93 7.54 -24.20 2.94
N ALA A 94 6.21 -24.00 2.88
CA ALA A 94 5.41 -24.59 1.84
C ALA A 94 5.60 -23.93 0.47
N HIS A 95 5.62 -24.74 -0.57
CA HIS A 95 5.22 -24.33 -1.91
C HIS A 95 3.70 -24.50 -2.03
N MET A 96 3.00 -23.42 -2.38
CA MET A 96 1.55 -23.46 -2.57
C MET A 96 1.23 -23.59 -4.05
N GLU A 97 0.23 -24.41 -4.37
CA GLU A 97 -0.31 -24.57 -5.72
C GLU A 97 -1.76 -24.08 -5.75
N LEU A 98 -2.12 -23.34 -6.82
CA LEU A 98 -3.44 -22.80 -7.04
C LEU A 98 -4.14 -23.56 -8.15
N SER A 99 -5.40 -23.96 -7.93
CA SER A 99 -6.31 -24.45 -8.94
C SER A 99 -7.63 -23.68 -8.94
N ILE A 100 -8.22 -23.50 -10.13
CA ILE A 100 -9.53 -22.88 -10.27
C ILE A 100 -10.57 -24.00 -10.21
N LEU A 101 -11.47 -23.93 -9.24
CA LEU A 101 -12.57 -24.87 -9.08
C LEU A 101 -13.81 -24.45 -9.89
N GLU A 102 -14.16 -23.17 -9.83
CA GLU A 102 -15.33 -22.59 -10.50
C GLU A 102 -14.97 -21.22 -11.08
N ALA A 103 -15.53 -20.88 -12.25
CA ALA A 103 -15.33 -19.59 -12.90
C ALA A 103 -16.54 -19.25 -13.77
N ASP A 104 -17.53 -18.60 -13.19
CA ASP A 104 -18.75 -18.17 -13.88
C ASP A 104 -18.52 -16.81 -14.54
N PHE A 105 -18.93 -16.66 -15.79
CA PHE A 105 -18.73 -15.41 -16.53
C PHE A 105 -19.91 -15.03 -17.43
N ILE A 106 -19.91 -13.76 -17.82
CA ILE A 106 -20.83 -13.21 -18.83
C ILE A 106 -19.99 -12.53 -19.90
N ASP A 107 -20.30 -12.80 -21.17
CA ASP A 107 -19.67 -12.15 -22.32
C ASP A 107 -20.52 -10.96 -22.79
N PHE A 108 -19.87 -9.80 -22.94
CA PHE A 108 -20.47 -8.56 -23.41
C PHE A 108 -19.84 -8.14 -24.74
N PRO A 109 -20.65 -7.80 -25.77
CA PRO A 109 -20.11 -7.15 -26.96
C PRO A 109 -19.55 -5.78 -26.59
N LEU A 110 -18.25 -5.59 -26.73
CA LEU A 110 -17.59 -4.32 -26.43
C LEU A 110 -16.40 -4.13 -27.35
N ASP A 111 -16.28 -2.95 -27.93
CA ASP A 111 -15.18 -2.56 -28.79
C ASP A 111 -14.42 -1.36 -28.22
N ASN A 112 -13.28 -1.07 -28.87
CA ASN A 112 -12.49 0.13 -28.59
C ASN A 112 -11.95 0.28 -27.16
N ILE A 113 -11.63 -0.83 -26.47
CA ILE A 113 -10.92 -0.73 -25.20
C ILE A 113 -9.56 -0.10 -25.44
N ILE A 114 -9.21 0.85 -24.55
CA ILE A 114 -7.93 1.55 -24.55
C ILE A 114 -6.77 0.58 -24.24
N SER A 115 -5.60 0.84 -24.81
CA SER A 115 -4.39 0.13 -24.36
C SER A 115 -3.76 0.86 -23.18
N SER A 116 -3.14 0.09 -22.28
CA SER A 116 -2.31 0.66 -21.22
C SER A 116 -1.08 1.37 -21.81
N LYS A 117 -0.72 2.50 -21.22
CA LYS A 117 0.53 3.24 -21.49
C LYS A 117 1.70 2.72 -20.66
N GLY A 118 1.49 1.69 -19.85
CA GLY A 118 2.47 1.16 -18.92
C GLY A 118 2.48 1.94 -17.60
N ASN A 119 3.49 1.68 -16.80
CA ASN A 119 3.71 2.34 -15.51
C ASN A 119 4.43 3.68 -15.75
N LEU A 120 3.69 4.77 -15.79
CA LEU A 120 4.23 6.11 -15.99
C LEU A 120 4.61 6.73 -14.65
N THR A 121 5.79 7.34 -14.60
CA THR A 121 6.18 8.15 -13.43
C THR A 121 5.45 9.49 -13.44
N ARG A 122 5.22 10.09 -12.26
CA ARG A 122 4.42 11.31 -12.07
C ARG A 122 4.94 12.53 -12.84
N ASN A 123 6.21 12.58 -13.18
CA ASN A 123 6.82 13.64 -13.99
C ASN A 123 6.59 13.48 -15.51
N ILE A 124 5.85 12.47 -15.95
CA ILE A 124 5.50 12.24 -17.35
C ILE A 124 4.02 12.57 -17.55
N ASP A 125 3.73 13.58 -18.37
CA ASP A 125 2.36 13.85 -18.79
C ASP A 125 1.84 12.69 -19.67
N PRO A 126 0.85 11.93 -19.25
CA PRO A 126 0.28 10.83 -20.01
C PRO A 126 -0.30 11.28 -21.37
N ALA A 127 -0.72 12.54 -21.51
CA ALA A 127 -1.21 13.06 -22.78
C ALA A 127 -0.09 13.15 -23.84
N SER A 128 1.17 13.27 -23.40
CA SER A 128 2.35 13.28 -24.28
C SER A 128 2.72 11.89 -24.81
N ILE A 129 2.26 10.82 -24.16
CA ILE A 129 2.55 9.44 -24.55
C ILE A 129 1.42 8.89 -25.42
N PRO A 130 1.70 8.51 -26.67
CA PRO A 130 0.68 7.93 -27.54
C PRO A 130 0.28 6.55 -27.09
N TYR A 131 -0.99 6.18 -27.33
CA TYR A 131 -1.42 4.80 -27.17
C TYR A 131 -0.75 3.90 -28.20
N THR A 132 -0.10 2.85 -27.73
CA THR A 132 0.44 1.77 -28.55
C THR A 132 -0.48 0.55 -28.43
N PHE A 133 -0.68 -0.18 -29.53
CA PHE A 133 -1.51 -1.37 -29.54
C PHE A 133 -0.61 -2.56 -29.87
N GLY A 134 -0.29 -3.33 -28.83
CA GLY A 134 0.63 -4.46 -28.92
C GLY A 134 -0.04 -5.74 -29.45
N LYS A 135 0.73 -6.83 -29.38
CA LYS A 135 0.34 -8.14 -29.93
C LYS A 135 -1.00 -8.68 -29.40
N ALA A 136 -1.39 -8.29 -28.20
CA ALA A 136 -2.67 -8.69 -27.61
C ALA A 136 -3.87 -8.25 -28.47
N TYR A 137 -3.77 -7.11 -29.18
CA TYR A 137 -4.83 -6.60 -30.07
C TYR A 137 -4.92 -7.31 -31.42
N GLU A 138 -3.89 -8.04 -31.81
CA GLU A 138 -3.81 -8.76 -33.09
C GLU A 138 -4.16 -10.26 -32.94
N THR A 139 -4.30 -10.73 -31.71
CA THR A 139 -4.45 -12.15 -31.40
C THR A 139 -5.90 -12.47 -31.04
N ASP A 140 -6.49 -13.48 -31.67
CA ASP A 140 -7.82 -13.99 -31.33
C ASP A 140 -7.75 -14.86 -30.06
N LYS A 141 -7.48 -14.18 -28.92
CA LYS A 141 -7.46 -14.77 -27.58
C LYS A 141 -7.92 -13.75 -26.55
N PHE A 142 -8.45 -14.24 -25.47
CA PHE A 142 -8.73 -13.40 -24.31
C PHE A 142 -7.43 -12.97 -23.61
N TYR A 143 -7.33 -11.67 -23.29
CA TYR A 143 -6.27 -11.07 -22.49
C TYR A 143 -6.88 -10.48 -21.22
N PRO A 144 -6.26 -10.60 -20.04
CA PRO A 144 -5.03 -11.38 -19.76
C PRO A 144 -5.27 -12.89 -19.86
N PRO A 145 -4.21 -13.70 -20.11
CA PRO A 145 -4.39 -15.15 -20.27
C PRO A 145 -4.81 -15.88 -18.98
N ASN A 146 -4.37 -15.39 -17.85
CA ASN A 146 -4.68 -15.94 -16.53
C ASN A 146 -5.69 -15.05 -15.80
N ILE A 147 -6.77 -15.62 -15.32
CA ILE A 147 -7.77 -14.87 -14.51
C ILE A 147 -7.41 -14.82 -13.05
N VAL A 148 -6.53 -15.70 -12.60
CA VAL A 148 -5.98 -15.70 -11.24
C VAL A 148 -4.58 -16.31 -11.24
N PHE A 149 -3.68 -15.78 -10.42
CA PHE A 149 -2.35 -16.33 -10.18
C PHE A 149 -1.82 -15.89 -8.81
N MET A 150 -0.80 -16.59 -8.30
CA MET A 150 -0.09 -16.23 -7.10
C MET A 150 1.22 -15.51 -7.42
N ARG A 151 1.60 -14.54 -6.61
CA ARG A 151 2.94 -13.93 -6.61
C ARG A 151 3.90 -14.76 -5.76
N ASP A 152 5.17 -14.41 -5.78
CA ASP A 152 6.15 -15.00 -4.88
C ASP A 152 5.75 -14.75 -3.42
N PRO A 153 5.99 -15.73 -2.53
CA PRO A 153 5.77 -15.54 -1.10
C PRO A 153 6.71 -14.47 -0.53
N TYR A 154 6.26 -13.82 0.54
CA TYR A 154 7.01 -12.83 1.30
C TYR A 154 6.92 -13.13 2.79
N ILE A 155 7.81 -12.51 3.56
CA ILE A 155 7.81 -12.61 5.02
C ILE A 155 7.33 -11.27 5.59
N MET A 156 6.49 -11.32 6.61
CA MET A 156 6.10 -10.17 7.41
C MET A 156 6.24 -10.59 8.87
N ARG A 157 7.34 -10.25 9.49
CA ARG A 157 7.75 -10.55 10.87
C ARG A 157 7.62 -12.03 11.25
N THR A 158 6.45 -12.49 11.66
CA THR A 158 6.24 -13.87 12.18
C THR A 158 5.41 -14.75 11.27
N VAL A 159 4.93 -14.21 10.17
CA VAL A 159 4.09 -14.93 9.21
C VAL A 159 4.72 -14.89 7.82
N ARG A 160 4.45 -15.93 7.06
CA ARG A 160 4.77 -15.98 5.65
C ARG A 160 3.49 -15.76 4.87
N GLY A 161 3.48 -14.74 4.02
CA GLY A 161 2.35 -14.35 3.20
C GLY A 161 2.53 -14.69 1.73
N GLN A 162 1.42 -14.76 1.01
CA GLN A 162 1.43 -14.88 -0.45
C GLN A 162 0.23 -14.12 -1.04
N ALA A 163 0.50 -13.24 -2.00
CA ALA A 163 -0.54 -12.49 -2.68
C ALA A 163 -1.14 -13.30 -3.83
N ILE A 164 -2.47 -13.32 -3.88
CA ILE A 164 -3.26 -13.89 -4.97
C ILE A 164 -3.84 -12.74 -5.76
N VAL A 165 -3.56 -12.72 -7.06
CA VAL A 165 -4.00 -11.65 -7.98
C VAL A 165 -5.15 -12.19 -8.82
N PHE A 166 -6.28 -11.50 -8.79
CA PHE A 166 -7.45 -11.76 -9.62
C PHE A 166 -7.53 -10.76 -10.74
N GLN A 167 -7.73 -11.26 -11.96
CA GLN A 167 -7.95 -10.51 -13.18
C GLN A 167 -9.32 -10.91 -13.74
N PRO A 168 -10.43 -10.45 -13.10
CA PRO A 168 -11.76 -10.97 -13.36
C PRO A 168 -12.36 -10.48 -14.68
N ILE A 169 -11.66 -9.64 -15.40
CA ILE A 169 -12.11 -9.10 -16.68
C ILE A 169 -11.06 -9.43 -17.75
N GLN A 170 -11.52 -10.05 -18.82
CA GLN A 170 -10.72 -10.37 -19.99
C GLN A 170 -11.33 -9.72 -21.24
N TYR A 171 -10.49 -9.37 -22.20
CA TYR A 171 -10.92 -8.82 -23.48
C TYR A 171 -10.32 -9.58 -24.66
N ASN A 172 -11.15 -9.89 -25.64
CA ASN A 172 -10.72 -10.40 -26.94
C ASN A 172 -10.92 -9.32 -28.00
N PRO A 173 -9.88 -8.61 -28.46
CA PRO A 173 -9.99 -7.50 -29.40
C PRO A 173 -10.49 -7.92 -30.78
N VAL A 174 -10.17 -9.12 -31.23
CA VAL A 174 -10.56 -9.65 -32.55
C VAL A 174 -12.06 -9.97 -32.55
N GLN A 175 -12.54 -10.62 -31.51
CA GLN A 175 -13.98 -10.92 -31.33
C GLN A 175 -14.77 -9.72 -30.82
N ARG A 176 -14.10 -8.65 -30.34
CA ARG A 176 -14.71 -7.49 -29.69
C ARG A 176 -15.61 -7.88 -28.53
N THR A 177 -15.08 -8.78 -27.69
CA THR A 177 -15.83 -9.39 -26.59
C THR A 177 -15.11 -9.13 -25.28
N LEU A 178 -15.80 -8.52 -24.33
CA LEU A 178 -15.39 -8.38 -22.94
C LEU A 178 -15.99 -9.56 -22.16
N ARG A 179 -15.17 -10.32 -21.49
CA ARG A 179 -15.58 -11.40 -20.60
C ARG A 179 -15.41 -10.95 -19.16
N VAL A 180 -16.49 -11.00 -18.40
CA VAL A 180 -16.52 -10.58 -17.00
C VAL A 180 -16.86 -11.78 -16.14
N TYR A 181 -15.92 -12.22 -15.31
CA TYR A 181 -16.13 -13.28 -14.33
C TYR A 181 -16.86 -12.71 -13.12
N THR A 182 -18.04 -13.21 -12.90
CA THR A 182 -18.93 -12.79 -11.80
C THR A 182 -18.64 -13.55 -10.52
N HIS A 183 -18.16 -14.78 -10.66
CA HIS A 183 -17.73 -15.65 -9.56
C HIS A 183 -16.50 -16.44 -9.96
N ILE A 184 -15.49 -16.45 -9.08
CA ILE A 184 -14.30 -17.29 -9.21
C ILE A 184 -14.07 -17.98 -7.89
N LYS A 185 -14.07 -19.32 -7.89
CA LYS A 185 -13.68 -20.13 -6.75
C LYS A 185 -12.35 -20.80 -7.02
N ILE A 186 -11.41 -20.61 -6.11
CA ILE A 186 -10.08 -21.22 -6.17
C ILE A 186 -9.81 -22.10 -4.97
N ASP A 187 -8.91 -23.03 -5.19
CA ASP A 187 -8.32 -23.90 -4.18
C ASP A 187 -6.82 -23.67 -4.16
N VAL A 188 -6.28 -23.45 -2.96
CA VAL A 188 -4.84 -23.22 -2.73
C VAL A 188 -4.35 -24.25 -1.72
N GLN A 189 -3.46 -25.14 -2.16
CA GLN A 189 -2.96 -26.26 -1.36
C GLN A 189 -1.44 -26.29 -1.32
N GLU A 190 -0.88 -26.81 -0.21
CA GLU A 190 0.54 -27.12 -0.12
C GLU A 190 0.90 -28.24 -1.12
N ASN A 191 1.92 -27.97 -1.94
CA ASN A 191 2.53 -28.94 -2.84
C ASN A 191 4.05 -28.91 -2.72
N GLY A 192 4.58 -29.44 -1.61
CA GLY A 192 6.01 -29.53 -1.33
C GLY A 192 6.62 -28.32 -0.65
N LEU A 193 7.94 -28.19 -0.77
CA LEU A 193 8.71 -27.12 -0.13
C LEU A 193 9.08 -26.02 -1.12
N SER A 194 9.09 -24.79 -0.65
CA SER A 194 9.52 -23.61 -1.39
C SER A 194 10.97 -23.24 -1.08
N GLN A 195 11.67 -22.76 -2.10
CA GLN A 195 12.99 -22.13 -1.95
C GLN A 195 12.91 -20.60 -1.92
N ILE A 196 11.71 -20.03 -2.18
CA ILE A 196 11.50 -18.59 -2.23
C ILE A 196 10.98 -18.15 -0.85
N ASN A 197 11.69 -17.25 -0.21
CA ASN A 197 11.36 -16.66 1.10
C ASN A 197 10.83 -17.69 2.12
N PRO A 198 11.56 -18.80 2.44
CA PRO A 198 11.14 -19.69 3.51
C PRO A 198 11.35 -19.01 4.85
N LEU A 199 10.37 -19.06 5.73
CA LEU A 199 10.49 -18.52 7.09
C LEU A 199 11.25 -19.53 7.97
N LEU A 200 12.58 -19.39 8.04
CA LEU A 200 13.47 -20.33 8.72
C LEU A 200 13.68 -19.96 10.20
N ARG A 201 13.54 -18.69 10.55
CA ARG A 201 13.80 -18.18 11.91
C ARG A 201 12.78 -17.09 12.26
N ARG A 202 12.29 -17.12 13.48
CA ARG A 202 11.44 -16.06 14.04
C ARG A 202 12.21 -15.27 15.08
N PRO A 203 11.82 -13.99 15.32
CA PRO A 203 12.38 -13.22 16.42
C PRO A 203 12.01 -13.85 17.77
N ALA A 204 12.86 -13.63 18.77
CA ALA A 204 12.48 -13.87 20.15
C ALA A 204 11.31 -12.95 20.53
N ASN A 205 10.44 -13.37 21.45
CA ASN A 205 9.30 -12.56 21.88
C ASN A 205 8.48 -11.98 20.71
N SER A 206 7.98 -12.84 19.85
CA SER A 206 7.34 -12.49 18.57
C SER A 206 6.03 -11.70 18.67
N GLY A 207 5.45 -11.59 19.87
CA GLY A 207 4.18 -10.87 20.07
C GLY A 207 4.32 -9.36 19.90
N SER A 208 3.53 -8.79 19.00
CA SER A 208 3.36 -7.33 18.84
C SER A 208 1.93 -7.08 18.40
N ASN A 209 1.19 -6.30 19.17
CA ASN A 209 -0.20 -5.96 18.82
C ASN A 209 -0.30 -5.20 17.51
N GLU A 210 0.69 -4.37 17.23
CA GLU A 210 0.73 -3.57 16.02
C GLU A 210 0.79 -4.49 14.80
N PHE A 211 1.62 -5.53 14.84
CA PHE A 211 1.68 -6.54 13.78
C PHE A 211 0.42 -7.41 13.73
N GLU A 212 -0.17 -7.76 14.88
CA GLU A 212 -1.44 -8.48 14.93
C GLU A 212 -2.58 -7.68 14.26
N ASN A 213 -2.60 -6.35 14.43
CA ASN A 213 -3.55 -5.48 13.75
C ASN A 213 -3.30 -5.46 12.23
N ILE A 214 -2.04 -5.30 11.81
CA ILE A 214 -1.66 -5.37 10.39
C ILE A 214 -2.09 -6.72 9.79
N TYR A 215 -1.82 -7.84 10.47
CA TYR A 215 -2.21 -9.16 9.97
C TYR A 215 -3.72 -9.29 9.80
N SER A 216 -4.51 -8.75 10.74
CA SER A 216 -5.98 -8.83 10.69
C SER A 216 -6.60 -8.05 9.53
N GLU A 217 -5.92 -7.02 9.05
CA GLU A 217 -6.36 -6.20 7.91
C GLU A 217 -5.78 -6.70 6.59
N HIS A 218 -4.58 -7.27 6.63
CA HIS A 218 -3.82 -7.63 5.43
C HIS A 218 -4.13 -9.03 4.91
N PHE A 219 -4.38 -10.00 5.82
CA PHE A 219 -4.54 -11.40 5.44
C PHE A 219 -5.98 -11.89 5.53
N LEU A 220 -6.49 -12.41 4.43
CA LEU A 220 -7.86 -12.91 4.34
C LEU A 220 -8.17 -14.07 5.29
N ASN A 221 -7.20 -14.93 5.59
CA ASN A 221 -7.33 -16.11 6.44
C ASN A 221 -6.77 -15.93 7.86
N TYR A 222 -6.40 -14.70 8.23
CA TYR A 222 -5.96 -14.43 9.60
C TYR A 222 -7.13 -14.54 10.58
N SER A 223 -6.91 -15.23 11.68
CA SER A 223 -7.84 -15.23 12.81
C SER A 223 -7.06 -15.12 14.11
N ARG A 224 -7.42 -14.16 14.96
CA ARG A 224 -6.91 -14.11 16.32
C ARG A 224 -7.37 -15.36 17.07
N THR A 225 -6.43 -16.23 17.43
CA THR A 225 -6.73 -17.50 18.10
C THR A 225 -6.93 -17.37 19.60
N SER A 226 -6.68 -16.21 20.21
CA SER A 226 -6.82 -16.05 21.64
C SER A 226 -8.26 -15.74 22.05
N ARG A 227 -8.81 -16.61 22.91
CA ARG A 227 -10.13 -16.49 23.54
C ARG A 227 -10.22 -15.31 24.54
N TYR A 228 -9.09 -14.72 24.88
CA TYR A 228 -8.92 -13.56 25.76
C TYR A 228 -8.03 -12.57 25.04
N GLU A 229 -8.38 -11.28 25.12
CA GLU A 229 -7.41 -10.24 24.81
C GLU A 229 -6.20 -10.50 25.73
N THR A 230 -5.12 -11.00 25.15
CA THR A 230 -3.83 -10.98 25.85
C THR A 230 -3.56 -9.52 26.17
N LEU A 231 -3.22 -9.22 27.44
CA LEU A 231 -2.61 -7.94 27.78
C LEU A 231 -1.48 -7.76 26.80
N SER A 232 -1.67 -6.81 25.90
CA SER A 232 -0.84 -6.65 24.73
C SER A 232 0.55 -6.24 25.15
N GLU A 233 1.48 -7.16 25.07
CA GLU A 233 2.88 -6.79 25.11
C GLU A 233 3.18 -6.05 23.82
N GLN A 234 3.49 -4.77 23.94
CA GLN A 234 4.10 -4.01 22.84
C GLN A 234 5.51 -4.58 22.65
N GLY A 235 5.90 -4.85 21.41
CA GLY A 235 7.27 -5.31 21.14
C GLY A 235 8.29 -4.25 21.57
N PRO A 236 9.52 -4.66 21.99
CA PRO A 236 10.55 -3.71 22.44
C PRO A 236 10.93 -2.65 21.41
N MET A 237 11.33 -1.48 21.88
CA MET A 237 11.82 -0.37 21.06
C MET A 237 13.35 -0.21 21.21
N LEU A 238 14.03 -0.10 20.09
CA LEU A 238 15.44 0.29 20.02
C LEU A 238 15.55 1.75 19.60
N VAL A 239 16.22 2.58 20.41
CA VAL A 239 16.56 3.95 20.08
C VAL A 239 18.03 4.01 19.70
N ILE A 240 18.34 4.30 18.43
CA ILE A 240 19.71 4.57 17.97
C ILE A 240 19.88 6.07 17.95
N CYS A 241 20.74 6.58 18.81
CA CYS A 241 20.86 8.00 19.12
C CYS A 241 22.26 8.53 18.78
N TYR A 242 22.34 9.73 18.24
CA TYR A 242 23.60 10.45 18.16
C TYR A 242 24.07 10.85 19.56
N GLY A 243 25.35 10.61 19.88
CA GLY A 243 25.89 10.71 21.24
C GLY A 243 25.57 12.01 21.97
N ASP A 244 25.69 13.16 21.29
CA ASP A 244 25.39 14.49 21.88
C ASP A 244 23.89 14.68 22.25
N PHE A 245 23.02 13.79 21.76
CA PHE A 245 21.57 13.88 22.00
C PHE A 245 21.08 12.93 23.09
N MET A 246 21.91 11.99 23.55
CA MET A 246 21.49 10.92 24.48
C MET A 246 20.93 11.46 25.80
N GLU A 247 21.62 12.43 26.43
CA GLU A 247 21.13 13.02 27.67
C GLU A 247 19.74 13.68 27.49
N THR A 248 19.55 14.32 26.35
CA THR A 248 18.30 14.99 25.99
C THR A 248 17.17 13.99 25.68
N MET A 249 17.51 12.81 25.16
CA MET A 249 16.57 11.72 24.87
C MET A 249 16.19 10.88 26.08
N GLN A 250 16.98 10.90 27.16
CA GLN A 250 16.74 10.05 28.33
C GLN A 250 15.31 10.16 28.90
N PRO A 251 14.69 11.37 29.01
CA PRO A 251 13.29 11.47 29.48
C PRO A 251 12.28 10.72 28.60
N PHE A 252 12.54 10.60 27.28
CA PHE A 252 11.69 9.82 26.39
C PHE A 252 11.82 8.31 26.67
N VAL A 253 13.04 7.84 26.82
CA VAL A 253 13.33 6.41 27.16
C VAL A 253 12.70 6.03 28.49
N ASP A 254 12.89 6.88 29.51
CA ASP A 254 12.31 6.68 30.84
C ASP A 254 10.77 6.64 30.80
N TYR A 255 10.17 7.54 30.04
CA TYR A 255 8.73 7.59 29.84
C TYR A 255 8.19 6.34 29.13
N LYS A 256 8.84 5.88 28.04
CA LYS A 256 8.42 4.68 27.32
C LYS A 256 8.51 3.45 28.21
N ASN A 257 9.60 3.30 28.96
CA ASN A 257 9.75 2.21 29.93
C ASN A 257 8.71 2.29 31.04
N TYR A 258 8.43 3.50 31.57
CA TYR A 258 7.37 3.69 32.57
C TYR A 258 5.99 3.32 32.05
N LYS A 259 5.71 3.59 30.78
CA LYS A 259 4.45 3.24 30.11
C LYS A 259 4.30 1.74 29.82
N GLY A 260 5.39 0.97 29.95
CA GLY A 260 5.38 -0.48 29.68
C GLY A 260 5.85 -0.87 28.27
N LEU A 261 6.44 0.07 27.53
CA LEU A 261 7.14 -0.23 26.27
C LEU A 261 8.64 -0.39 26.56
N PRO A 262 9.18 -1.61 26.63
CA PRO A 262 10.59 -1.82 26.89
C PRO A 262 11.43 -1.07 25.83
N THR A 263 12.26 -0.14 26.30
CA THR A 263 13.02 0.75 25.40
C THR A 263 14.46 0.79 25.83
N GLU A 264 15.36 0.43 24.90
CA GLU A 264 16.81 0.53 25.03
C GLU A 264 17.31 1.68 24.14
N MET A 265 18.34 2.39 24.60
CA MET A 265 18.99 3.45 23.80
C MET A 265 20.49 3.18 23.71
N VAL A 266 21.01 3.30 22.47
CA VAL A 266 22.43 3.03 22.14
C VAL A 266 22.98 4.22 21.37
N ASP A 267 24.23 4.59 21.66
CA ASP A 267 24.97 5.59 20.87
C ASP A 267 25.36 4.99 19.52
N VAL A 268 25.04 5.71 18.44
CA VAL A 268 25.43 5.29 17.07
C VAL A 268 26.94 5.15 16.92
N ALA A 269 27.72 5.91 17.69
CA ALA A 269 29.19 5.81 17.67
C ALA A 269 29.71 4.45 18.17
N GLU A 270 28.93 3.72 18.97
CA GLU A 270 29.24 2.36 19.41
C GLU A 270 28.93 1.30 18.35
N ILE A 271 28.11 1.66 17.37
CA ILE A 271 27.64 0.75 16.30
C ILE A 271 28.49 0.95 15.03
N GLY A 272 28.45 2.14 14.43
CA GLY A 272 29.18 2.47 13.20
C GLY A 272 28.33 3.10 12.10
N GLY A 273 28.61 2.76 10.84
CA GLY A 273 27.90 3.26 9.67
C GLY A 273 26.62 2.48 9.37
N SER A 274 26.03 2.70 8.18
CA SER A 274 24.72 2.12 7.82
C SER A 274 24.74 0.59 7.83
N ASP A 275 25.81 -0.04 7.33
CA ASP A 275 25.90 -1.50 7.24
C ASP A 275 26.03 -2.13 8.64
N GLU A 276 26.81 -1.48 9.54
CA GLU A 276 26.95 -1.92 10.93
C GLU A 276 25.64 -1.71 11.72
N ILE A 277 24.90 -0.63 11.44
CA ILE A 277 23.55 -0.41 12.03
C ILE A 277 22.61 -1.52 11.59
N GLU A 278 22.59 -1.87 10.31
CA GLU A 278 21.75 -2.94 9.78
C GLU A 278 22.06 -4.28 10.48
N ALA A 279 23.31 -4.67 10.57
CA ALA A 279 23.73 -5.90 11.24
C ALA A 279 23.41 -5.90 12.76
N PHE A 280 23.53 -4.74 13.43
CA PHE A 280 23.16 -4.58 14.82
C PHE A 280 21.65 -4.72 15.03
N VAL A 281 20.85 -4.09 14.17
CA VAL A 281 19.38 -4.18 14.18
C VAL A 281 18.94 -5.62 13.92
N GLU A 282 19.53 -6.33 12.96
CA GLU A 282 19.24 -7.73 12.70
C GLU A 282 19.50 -8.60 13.94
N THR A 283 20.62 -8.38 14.63
CA THR A 283 20.91 -9.08 15.89
C THR A 283 19.85 -8.80 16.94
N LYS A 284 19.49 -7.53 17.16
CA LYS A 284 18.45 -7.12 18.11
C LYS A 284 17.07 -7.66 17.75
N TYR A 285 16.75 -7.73 16.47
CA TYR A 285 15.51 -8.32 16.01
C TYR A 285 15.39 -9.81 16.38
N TYR A 286 16.42 -10.59 16.07
CA TYR A 286 16.37 -12.03 16.33
C TYR A 286 16.55 -12.40 17.81
N GLU A 287 17.33 -11.66 18.57
CA GLU A 287 17.68 -11.99 19.96
C GLU A 287 16.71 -11.36 20.97
N ASP A 288 16.32 -10.10 20.77
CA ASP A 288 15.47 -9.34 21.68
C ASP A 288 14.03 -9.19 21.17
N GLY A 289 13.80 -9.45 19.89
CA GLY A 289 12.46 -9.36 19.26
C GLY A 289 11.96 -7.92 19.12
N ILE A 290 12.85 -6.95 18.90
CA ILE A 290 12.45 -5.55 18.74
C ILE A 290 11.38 -5.40 17.65
N ALA A 291 10.38 -4.54 17.91
CA ALA A 291 9.31 -4.22 16.97
C ALA A 291 9.40 -2.78 16.43
N PHE A 292 10.17 -1.93 17.12
CA PHE A 292 10.31 -0.53 16.78
C PHE A 292 11.77 -0.10 16.79
N ILE A 293 12.12 0.75 15.83
CA ILE A 293 13.38 1.51 15.82
C ILE A 293 13.04 2.99 15.78
N LEU A 294 13.71 3.78 16.63
CA LEU A 294 13.71 5.23 16.56
C LEU A 294 15.13 5.72 16.32
N LEU A 295 15.39 6.30 15.17
CA LEU A 295 16.64 6.97 14.84
C LEU A 295 16.59 8.40 15.36
N VAL A 296 17.59 8.87 16.11
CA VAL A 296 17.61 10.21 16.71
C VAL A 296 18.83 10.99 16.23
N GLY A 297 18.60 11.85 15.27
CA GLY A 297 19.58 12.62 14.51
C GLY A 297 19.17 12.73 13.05
N ASP A 298 19.70 13.70 12.33
CA ASP A 298 19.52 13.80 10.88
C ASP A 298 20.46 12.82 10.17
N ILE A 299 20.45 12.81 8.84
CA ILE A 299 21.23 11.86 8.04
C ILE A 299 22.74 11.96 8.27
N ASP A 300 23.24 13.16 8.62
CA ASP A 300 24.64 13.39 8.95
C ASP A 300 25.05 12.79 10.30
N GLN A 301 24.10 12.62 11.24
CA GLN A 301 24.32 12.04 12.56
C GLN A 301 24.05 10.52 12.56
N ILE A 302 22.95 10.10 11.92
CA ILE A 302 22.54 8.70 11.79
C ILE A 302 22.37 8.41 10.30
N PRO A 303 23.34 7.75 9.65
CA PRO A 303 23.24 7.44 8.23
C PRO A 303 22.06 6.52 7.93
N SER A 304 21.54 6.59 6.70
CA SER A 304 20.50 5.69 6.18
C SER A 304 21.06 4.84 5.06
N PRO A 305 20.63 3.58 4.93
CA PRO A 305 20.88 2.80 3.74
C PRO A 305 20.43 3.51 2.47
N ARG A 306 21.01 3.15 1.35
CA ARG A 306 20.61 3.69 0.05
C ARG A 306 19.74 2.67 -0.69
N TYR A 307 18.55 3.09 -1.08
CA TYR A 307 17.67 2.27 -1.91
C TYR A 307 18.35 1.98 -3.26
N SER A 308 18.37 0.72 -3.67
CA SER A 308 19.20 0.28 -4.81
C SER A 308 18.45 0.21 -6.14
N GLU A 309 17.11 0.31 -6.14
CA GLU A 309 16.29 -0.02 -7.31
C GLU A 309 15.36 1.11 -7.75
N GLY A 310 14.97 1.05 -9.04
CA GLY A 310 13.94 1.89 -9.63
C GLY A 310 14.26 3.39 -9.71
N ALA A 311 13.23 4.21 -9.84
CA ALA A 311 13.35 5.66 -9.98
C ALA A 311 13.89 6.35 -8.71
N GLY A 312 13.78 5.69 -7.55
CA GLY A 312 14.32 6.15 -6.27
C GLY A 312 15.74 5.65 -5.98
N SER A 313 16.44 5.03 -6.95
CA SER A 313 17.77 4.47 -6.72
C SER A 313 18.74 5.50 -6.18
N ASN A 314 19.55 5.08 -5.20
CA ASN A 314 20.48 5.91 -4.44
C ASN A 314 19.84 6.94 -3.49
N SER A 315 18.52 6.88 -3.25
CA SER A 315 17.88 7.70 -2.22
C SER A 315 18.07 7.10 -0.83
N PRO A 316 18.25 7.93 0.23
CA PRO A 316 18.25 7.43 1.60
C PRO A 316 16.92 6.77 1.96
N SER A 317 16.96 5.65 2.68
CA SER A 317 15.78 4.87 3.04
C SER A 317 15.87 4.35 4.47
N ASP A 318 15.26 5.05 5.42
CA ASP A 318 15.16 4.57 6.81
C ASP A 318 14.38 3.26 6.93
N PRO A 319 13.27 3.06 6.19
CA PRO A 319 12.53 1.78 6.21
C PRO A 319 13.39 0.56 5.90
N SER A 320 14.51 0.71 5.17
CA SER A 320 15.41 -0.40 4.86
C SER A 320 16.02 -1.05 6.12
N TYR A 321 16.14 -0.32 7.23
CA TYR A 321 16.50 -0.89 8.53
C TYR A 321 15.41 -1.80 9.14
N GLY A 322 14.28 -1.93 8.51
CA GLY A 322 13.20 -2.79 8.95
C GLY A 322 13.11 -4.12 8.19
N PHE A 323 13.87 -4.30 7.10
CA PHE A 323 13.85 -5.51 6.27
C PHE A 323 14.83 -6.55 6.81
N MET A 324 14.35 -7.48 7.67
CA MET A 324 15.17 -8.40 8.41
C MET A 324 15.07 -9.85 7.92
N ALA A 325 14.01 -10.21 7.23
CA ALA A 325 13.72 -11.59 6.84
C ALA A 325 13.23 -11.68 5.39
N GLY A 326 13.77 -12.66 4.64
CA GLY A 326 13.42 -12.84 3.24
C GLY A 326 14.24 -11.95 2.28
N ASP A 327 13.87 -12.04 1.02
CA ASP A 327 14.38 -11.17 -0.06
C ASP A 327 13.16 -10.42 -0.63
N ASP A 328 12.58 -9.57 0.20
CA ASP A 328 11.37 -8.81 -0.12
C ASP A 328 11.39 -7.44 0.60
N TYR A 329 10.37 -6.62 0.40
CA TYR A 329 10.26 -5.26 0.94
C TYR A 329 9.13 -5.12 1.97
N TYR A 330 8.75 -6.20 2.63
CA TYR A 330 7.82 -6.16 3.76
C TYR A 330 8.61 -6.01 5.06
N PRO A 331 8.41 -4.92 5.84
CA PRO A 331 9.22 -4.69 7.02
C PRO A 331 8.79 -5.58 8.20
N GLU A 332 9.77 -6.09 8.93
CA GLU A 332 9.59 -6.81 10.20
C GLU A 332 9.64 -5.89 11.41
N ILE A 333 10.11 -4.66 11.23
CA ILE A 333 10.30 -3.65 12.27
C ILE A 333 9.73 -2.33 11.78
N MET A 334 9.01 -1.61 12.65
CA MET A 334 8.52 -0.27 12.38
C MET A 334 9.63 0.75 12.64
N VAL A 335 10.01 1.51 11.63
CA VAL A 335 11.13 2.47 11.71
C VAL A 335 10.59 3.90 11.70
N GLY A 336 11.10 4.73 12.61
CA GLY A 336 10.83 6.16 12.67
C GLY A 336 12.10 6.96 12.94
N ARG A 337 12.07 8.26 12.62
CA ARG A 337 13.18 9.16 12.86
C ARG A 337 12.73 10.44 13.56
N PHE A 338 13.48 10.83 14.59
CA PHE A 338 13.53 12.20 15.06
C PHE A 338 14.65 12.92 14.30
N SER A 339 14.33 13.52 13.16
CA SER A 339 15.28 14.26 12.34
C SER A 339 15.70 15.54 13.07
N ALA A 340 16.82 15.47 13.76
CA ALA A 340 17.30 16.52 14.64
C ALA A 340 18.76 16.86 14.31
N GLU A 341 19.05 18.13 14.11
CA GLU A 341 20.40 18.66 13.88
C GLU A 341 21.07 19.17 15.17
N ASN A 342 20.27 19.34 16.24
CA ASN A 342 20.73 19.89 17.52
C ASN A 342 19.82 19.46 18.67
N THR A 343 20.29 19.67 19.91
CA THR A 343 19.56 19.30 21.13
C THR A 343 18.22 20.03 21.29
N THR A 344 18.07 21.24 20.76
CA THR A 344 16.80 22.00 20.83
C THR A 344 15.71 21.30 20.01
N HIS A 345 16.08 20.74 18.84
CA HIS A 345 15.16 19.94 18.04
C HIS A 345 14.71 18.69 18.81
N VAL A 346 15.67 18.00 19.45
CA VAL A 346 15.38 16.81 20.27
C VAL A 346 14.46 17.14 21.44
N VAL A 347 14.74 18.19 22.22
CA VAL A 347 13.88 18.66 23.32
C VAL A 347 12.46 18.89 22.83
N THR A 348 12.31 19.52 21.68
CA THR A 348 10.98 19.83 21.12
C THR A 348 10.22 18.54 20.77
N MET A 349 10.88 17.57 20.12
CA MET A 349 10.26 16.30 19.72
C MET A 349 9.90 15.44 20.93
N VAL A 350 10.81 15.32 21.88
CA VAL A 350 10.59 14.59 23.14
C VAL A 350 9.41 15.15 23.91
N ASN A 351 9.40 16.47 24.14
CA ASN A 351 8.34 17.11 24.90
C ASN A 351 6.98 17.02 24.20
N ARG A 352 6.94 17.18 22.88
CA ARG A 352 5.69 17.04 22.11
C ARG A 352 5.15 15.62 22.21
N THR A 353 5.99 14.62 22.02
CA THR A 353 5.58 13.21 22.07
C THR A 353 5.08 12.83 23.47
N ILE A 354 5.86 13.14 24.52
CA ILE A 354 5.49 12.81 25.88
C ILE A 354 4.17 13.53 26.27
N ASN A 355 4.08 14.83 25.98
CA ASN A 355 2.88 15.60 26.34
C ASN A 355 1.64 15.11 25.57
N TYR A 356 1.78 14.78 24.30
CA TYR A 356 0.69 14.23 23.49
C TYR A 356 0.17 12.89 24.05
N GLU A 357 1.08 12.00 24.45
CA GLU A 357 0.72 10.68 24.96
C GLU A 357 0.22 10.72 26.43
N MET A 358 0.74 11.61 27.26
CA MET A 358 0.37 11.72 28.70
C MET A 358 -0.88 12.54 28.92
N ASN A 359 -1.05 13.62 28.16
CA ASN A 359 -2.07 14.63 28.40
C ASN A 359 -2.90 14.90 27.12
N PRO A 360 -3.55 13.88 26.54
CA PRO A 360 -4.40 14.10 25.37
C PRO A 360 -5.56 15.03 25.78
N ASP A 361 -5.74 16.12 25.03
CA ASP A 361 -6.89 17.00 25.24
C ASP A 361 -8.10 16.48 24.47
N PRO A 362 -9.09 15.85 25.13
CA PRO A 362 -10.25 15.27 24.44
C PRO A 362 -11.16 16.33 23.80
N THR A 363 -10.94 17.61 24.14
CA THR A 363 -11.73 18.74 23.61
C THR A 363 -11.02 19.47 22.48
N ALA A 364 -9.80 19.08 22.14
CA ALA A 364 -9.02 19.73 21.11
C ALA A 364 -9.71 19.61 19.73
N ASP A 365 -9.84 20.73 19.05
CA ASP A 365 -10.52 20.80 17.76
C ASP A 365 -9.65 20.31 16.59
N TRP A 366 -8.33 20.19 16.80
CA TRP A 366 -7.40 19.71 15.78
C TRP A 366 -7.62 18.24 15.39
N TYR A 367 -8.26 17.42 16.24
CA TYR A 367 -8.66 16.04 15.87
C TYR A 367 -9.60 15.98 14.66
N LYS A 368 -10.26 17.10 14.33
CA LYS A 368 -11.17 17.24 13.20
C LYS A 368 -10.59 18.11 12.09
N LYS A 369 -9.30 18.37 12.13
CA LYS A 369 -8.59 19.17 11.14
C LYS A 369 -7.50 18.32 10.48
N GLY A 370 -7.31 18.52 9.20
CA GLY A 370 -6.26 17.89 8.40
C GLY A 370 -5.55 18.91 7.53
N SER A 371 -4.46 18.53 6.92
CA SER A 371 -3.76 19.30 5.90
C SER A 371 -3.29 18.38 4.80
N GLY A 372 -3.60 18.70 3.54
CA GLY A 372 -3.11 18.02 2.35
C GLY A 372 -1.94 18.81 1.74
N PHE A 373 -0.83 18.12 1.50
CA PHE A 373 0.34 18.68 0.81
C PHE A 373 0.50 17.97 -0.51
N ALA A 374 0.53 18.72 -1.59
CA ALA A 374 0.67 18.16 -2.92
C ALA A 374 1.51 19.03 -3.85
N SER A 375 2.17 18.40 -4.80
CA SER A 375 2.79 19.05 -5.93
C SER A 375 1.77 19.28 -7.07
N ASP A 376 2.21 19.94 -8.13
CA ASP A 376 1.45 20.09 -9.37
C ASP A 376 1.83 18.99 -10.40
N GLN A 377 2.53 17.94 -9.98
CA GLN A 377 2.92 16.84 -10.85
C GLN A 377 1.74 15.91 -11.15
N GLY A 378 1.87 15.19 -12.23
CA GLY A 378 0.84 14.28 -12.74
C GLY A 378 0.45 14.66 -14.15
N PRO A 379 -0.64 14.09 -14.68
CA PRO A 379 -1.55 13.10 -14.08
C PRO A 379 -1.07 11.66 -14.24
N GLY A 380 0.00 11.15 -13.94
CA GLY A 380 0.45 9.76 -13.90
C GLY A 380 -0.48 8.71 -14.58
N ASP A 381 -0.45 7.49 -14.09
CA ASP A 381 -1.23 6.36 -14.60
C ASP A 381 -2.69 6.32 -14.10
N ASP A 382 -3.00 7.02 -13.02
CA ASP A 382 -4.35 7.15 -12.45
C ASP A 382 -5.20 8.26 -13.10
N GLY A 383 -4.57 9.14 -13.87
CA GLY A 383 -5.24 10.25 -14.56
C GLY A 383 -5.53 11.46 -13.67
N GLU A 384 -4.97 11.51 -12.46
CA GLU A 384 -5.12 12.60 -11.50
C GLU A 384 -3.79 13.32 -11.28
N MET A 385 -3.82 14.66 -11.18
CA MET A 385 -2.70 15.43 -10.66
C MET A 385 -2.56 15.18 -9.16
N ASP A 386 -1.37 15.35 -8.58
CA ASP A 386 -1.15 15.15 -7.15
C ASP A 386 -2.14 15.96 -6.29
N PHE A 387 -2.37 17.21 -6.64
CA PHE A 387 -3.32 18.06 -5.92
C PHE A 387 -4.78 17.62 -6.12
N GLU A 388 -5.17 17.10 -7.30
CA GLU A 388 -6.52 16.57 -7.56
C GLU A 388 -6.79 15.33 -6.70
N HIS A 389 -5.79 14.46 -6.57
CA HIS A 389 -5.87 13.30 -5.69
C HIS A 389 -6.08 13.73 -4.23
N LEU A 390 -5.32 14.72 -3.76
CA LEU A 390 -5.48 15.26 -2.41
C LEU A 390 -6.83 15.99 -2.22
N ASP A 391 -7.41 16.61 -3.27
CA ASP A 391 -8.74 17.20 -3.23
C ASP A 391 -9.82 16.14 -3.06
N ASN A 392 -9.71 14.99 -3.74
CA ASN A 392 -10.62 13.86 -3.56
C ASN A 392 -10.57 13.33 -2.12
N ILE A 393 -9.37 13.12 -1.57
CA ILE A 393 -9.19 12.71 -0.17
C ILE A 393 -9.79 13.75 0.80
N ARG A 394 -9.59 15.04 0.53
CA ARG A 394 -10.17 16.14 1.32
C ARG A 394 -11.69 16.07 1.36
N ASP A 395 -12.32 15.86 0.22
CA ASP A 395 -13.79 15.79 0.12
C ASP A 395 -14.33 14.59 0.91
N ASP A 396 -13.66 13.44 0.84
CA ASP A 396 -14.00 12.27 1.65
C ASP A 396 -13.86 12.53 3.15
N LEU A 397 -12.76 13.17 3.58
CA LEU A 397 -12.54 13.52 4.98
C LEU A 397 -13.59 14.51 5.50
N LEU A 398 -13.93 15.56 4.72
CA LEU A 398 -14.99 16.51 5.05
C LEU A 398 -16.38 15.87 5.07
N GLY A 399 -16.61 14.86 4.21
CA GLY A 399 -17.84 14.06 4.20
C GLY A 399 -17.96 13.11 5.38
N TYR A 400 -16.84 12.74 6.02
CA TYR A 400 -16.83 11.81 7.16
C TYR A 400 -17.01 12.54 8.50
N THR A 401 -15.99 13.18 9.03
CA THR A 401 -16.07 13.85 10.35
C THR A 401 -15.18 15.08 10.47
N TYR A 402 -14.34 15.35 9.50
CA TYR A 402 -13.42 16.48 9.53
C TYR A 402 -14.19 17.78 9.28
N THR A 403 -13.77 18.85 9.94
CA THR A 403 -14.38 20.18 9.83
C THR A 403 -13.56 21.12 8.95
N VAL A 404 -12.26 20.87 8.84
CA VAL A 404 -11.31 21.63 8.01
C VAL A 404 -10.24 20.68 7.51
N VAL A 405 -9.94 20.76 6.22
CA VAL A 405 -8.74 20.15 5.62
C VAL A 405 -8.07 21.21 4.78
N ASP A 406 -6.95 21.74 5.28
CA ASP A 406 -6.19 22.78 4.59
C ASP A 406 -5.45 22.20 3.38
N GLN A 407 -5.33 22.98 2.32
CA GLN A 407 -4.63 22.62 1.09
C GLN A 407 -3.35 23.46 0.99
N VAL A 408 -2.21 22.77 0.96
CA VAL A 408 -0.89 23.39 0.81
C VAL A 408 -0.26 22.79 -0.44
N TYR A 409 -0.50 23.41 -1.57
CA TYR A 409 -0.02 22.94 -2.86
C TYR A 409 1.18 23.76 -3.32
N ASP A 410 2.17 23.10 -3.88
CA ASP A 410 3.30 23.75 -4.51
C ASP A 410 2.95 24.12 -5.96
N PRO A 411 2.75 25.43 -6.25
CA PRO A 411 2.39 25.86 -7.61
C PRO A 411 3.59 25.94 -8.54
N SER A 412 4.77 25.59 -8.07
CA SER A 412 6.03 25.79 -8.78
C SER A 412 6.90 24.53 -8.82
N GLY A 413 6.28 23.38 -8.95
CA GLY A 413 7.02 22.13 -9.15
C GLY A 413 8.11 22.19 -10.20
#